data_dbc566bd2d7ebce6995dcca2f596ba06
#
_entry.id   dbc566bd2d7ebce6995dcca2f596ba06
#
_cell.length_a   1.000
_cell.length_b   1.000
_cell.length_c   1.000
_cell.angle_alpha   90.00
_cell.angle_beta   90.00
_cell.angle_gamma   90.00
#
_symmetry.space_group_name_H-M   'P 1'
#
loop_
_entity.id
_entity.type
_entity.pdbx_description
1 polymer ?
#
loop_
_entity_poly.entity_id
_entity_poly.type
_entity_poly.pdbx_seq_one_letter_code
_entity_poly.pdbx_strand_id
1 'polypeptide(L)'
;MSQALKIWKALENKPAGKWTFSKMLCLKAPYFSSISPLFEQLQPSLCIIRMKKHRAVLNHLGTVHAIAMCNMAELAGGTMTDATVPSTHRWIPKGMQVEYIQKAST
;
A
#
# COMPACT_ATOMS: atom_id res chain seq x y z
N MET A 1 15.43 -7.82 -9.49
CA MET A 1 14.45 -7.84 -8.39
C MET A 1 14.61 -6.56 -7.58
N SER A 2 13.51 -5.89 -7.26
CA SER A 2 13.54 -4.66 -6.49
C SER A 2 13.97 -4.92 -5.05
N GLN A 3 14.48 -3.88 -4.39
CA GLN A 3 14.87 -3.98 -2.99
C GLN A 3 13.66 -4.27 -2.10
N ALA A 4 12.51 -3.64 -2.39
CA ALA A 4 11.28 -3.88 -1.63
C ALA A 4 10.86 -5.35 -1.71
N LEU A 5 10.92 -5.93 -2.90
CA LEU A 5 10.56 -7.34 -3.08
C LEU A 5 11.53 -8.27 -2.35
N LYS A 6 12.82 -7.95 -2.35
CA LYS A 6 13.82 -8.74 -1.62
C LYS A 6 13.54 -8.72 -0.12
N ILE A 7 13.24 -7.55 0.43
CA ILE A 7 12.93 -7.40 1.85
C ILE A 7 11.63 -8.15 2.19
N TRP A 8 10.62 -8.04 1.33
CA TRP A 8 9.36 -8.75 1.52
C TRP A 8 9.58 -10.26 1.58
N LYS A 9 10.33 -10.81 0.63
CA LYS A 9 10.59 -12.26 0.60
C LYS A 9 11.35 -12.73 1.84
N ALA A 10 12.22 -11.89 2.40
CA ALA A 10 12.94 -12.22 3.62
C ALA A 10 12.04 -12.23 4.85
N LEU A 11 10.95 -11.45 4.85
CA LEU A 11 10.11 -11.24 6.02
C LEU A 11 8.75 -11.96 5.97
N GLU A 12 8.23 -12.29 4.79
CA GLU A 12 6.83 -12.72 4.65
C GLU A 12 6.47 -13.96 5.46
N ASN A 13 7.43 -14.86 5.68
CA ASN A 13 7.21 -16.11 6.42
C ASN A 13 7.63 -16.04 7.88
N LYS A 14 8.07 -14.89 8.35
CA LYS A 14 8.52 -14.72 9.73
C LYS A 14 7.41 -14.18 10.60
N PRO A 15 7.41 -14.48 11.91
CA PRO A 15 6.43 -13.89 12.83
C PRO A 15 6.48 -12.37 12.77
N ALA A 16 5.32 -11.74 12.62
CA ALA A 16 5.19 -10.29 12.46
C ALA A 16 5.97 -9.72 11.27
N GLY A 17 6.38 -10.56 10.32
CA GLY A 17 7.18 -10.10 9.16
C GLY A 17 6.42 -9.15 8.27
N LYS A 18 5.15 -9.41 8.00
CA LYS A 18 4.31 -8.52 7.18
C LYS A 18 4.11 -7.16 7.86
N TRP A 19 3.89 -7.16 9.17
CA TRP A 19 3.77 -5.94 9.94
C TRP A 19 5.07 -5.13 9.90
N THR A 20 6.20 -5.82 10.09
CA THR A 20 7.53 -5.18 10.05
C THR A 20 7.80 -4.55 8.71
N PHE A 21 7.52 -5.26 7.61
CA PHE A 21 7.68 -4.71 6.26
C PHE A 21 6.83 -3.46 6.07
N SER A 22 5.57 -3.51 6.50
CA SER A 22 4.66 -2.38 6.35
C SER A 22 5.14 -1.15 7.11
N LYS A 23 5.65 -1.34 8.33
CA LYS A 23 6.19 -0.23 9.13
C LYS A 23 7.46 0.32 8.54
N MET A 24 8.35 -0.53 8.02
CA MET A 24 9.57 -0.09 7.36
C MET A 24 9.25 0.75 6.12
N LEU A 25 8.29 0.33 5.33
CA LEU A 25 7.87 1.08 4.14
C LEU A 25 7.32 2.45 4.52
N CYS A 26 6.51 2.53 5.57
CA CYS A 26 5.97 3.80 6.04
C CYS A 26 7.04 4.73 6.58
N LEU A 27 8.14 4.21 7.11
CA LEU A 27 9.27 5.02 7.53
C LEU A 27 10.01 5.62 6.34
N LYS A 28 10.13 4.88 5.25
CA LYS A 28 10.76 5.38 4.01
C LYS A 28 9.84 6.29 3.21
N ALA A 29 8.55 6.04 3.24
CA ALA A 29 7.54 6.82 2.54
C ALA A 29 6.47 7.26 3.54
N PRO A 30 6.77 8.26 4.39
CA PRO A 30 5.89 8.60 5.52
C PRO A 30 4.51 9.09 5.12
N TYR A 31 4.31 9.52 3.88
CA TYR A 31 2.99 9.91 3.41
C TYR A 31 1.95 8.80 3.61
N PHE A 32 2.36 7.54 3.51
CA PHE A 32 1.43 6.40 3.63
C PHE A 32 1.19 5.97 5.08
N SER A 33 1.86 6.58 6.04
CA SER A 33 1.71 6.17 7.44
C SER A 33 0.31 6.46 8.00
N SER A 34 -0.39 7.47 7.47
CA SER A 34 -1.71 7.85 7.96
C SER A 34 -2.76 6.75 7.79
N ILE A 35 -2.62 5.89 6.80
CA ILE A 35 -3.57 4.78 6.59
C ILE A 35 -3.20 3.54 7.36
N SER A 36 -2.02 3.48 7.99
CA SER A 36 -1.51 2.33 8.71
C SER A 36 -1.69 1.03 7.91
N PRO A 37 -1.09 0.96 6.71
CA PRO A 37 -1.32 -0.19 5.82
C PRO A 37 -0.69 -1.46 6.35
N LEU A 38 -1.29 -2.60 6.02
CA LEU A 38 -0.69 -3.91 6.24
C LEU A 38 -0.57 -4.63 4.91
N PHE A 39 0.65 -4.93 4.50
CA PHE A 39 0.89 -5.70 3.29
C PHE A 39 0.58 -7.16 3.53
N GLU A 40 -0.32 -7.71 2.72
CA GLU A 40 -0.71 -9.12 2.79
C GLU A 40 0.08 -9.97 1.81
N GLN A 41 0.29 -9.48 0.60
CA GLN A 41 1.04 -10.16 -0.45
C GLN A 41 1.78 -9.15 -1.31
N LEU A 42 2.97 -9.54 -1.76
CA LEU A 42 3.74 -8.76 -2.73
C LEU A 42 4.55 -9.71 -3.60
N GLN A 43 4.33 -9.65 -4.91
CA GLN A 43 5.09 -10.38 -5.91
C GLN A 43 4.95 -9.65 -7.23
N PRO A 44 5.75 -9.98 -8.26
CA PRO A 44 5.57 -9.33 -9.56
C PRO A 44 4.13 -9.45 -10.03
N SER A 45 3.55 -8.33 -10.45
CA SER A 45 2.18 -8.21 -10.95
C SER A 45 1.08 -8.42 -9.90
N LEU A 46 1.44 -8.49 -8.60
CA LEU A 46 0.43 -8.63 -7.54
C LEU A 46 0.86 -7.92 -6.26
N CYS A 47 -0.02 -7.10 -5.72
CA CYS A 47 0.14 -6.51 -4.40
C CYS A 47 -1.23 -6.42 -3.72
N ILE A 48 -1.32 -6.95 -2.51
CA ILE A 48 -2.54 -6.89 -1.71
C ILE A 48 -2.22 -6.18 -0.40
N ILE A 49 -2.96 -5.13 -0.12
CA ILE A 49 -2.81 -4.31 1.08
C ILE A 49 -4.14 -4.26 1.82
N ARG A 50 -4.07 -4.34 3.14
CA ARG A 50 -5.23 -4.18 4.03
C ARG A 50 -5.09 -2.87 4.80
N MET A 51 -6.22 -2.19 4.97
CA MET A 51 -6.31 -1.00 5.80
C MET A 51 -7.52 -1.15 6.71
N LYS A 52 -7.30 -1.02 8.03
CA LYS A 52 -8.41 -1.05 8.99
C LYS A 52 -9.09 0.31 9.05
N LYS A 53 -10.41 0.29 9.27
CA LYS A 53 -11.15 1.50 9.57
C LYS A 53 -10.68 2.03 10.92
N HIS A 54 -10.17 3.26 10.95
CA HIS A 54 -9.73 3.90 12.17
C HIS A 54 -9.83 5.42 12.01
N ARG A 55 -9.71 6.16 13.11
CA ARG A 55 -10.02 7.58 13.14
C ARG A 55 -9.28 8.39 12.07
N ALA A 56 -8.01 8.10 11.84
CA ALA A 56 -7.19 8.87 10.90
C ALA A 56 -7.65 8.77 9.45
N VAL A 57 -8.46 7.76 9.10
CA VAL A 57 -8.96 7.56 7.73
C VAL A 57 -10.45 7.84 7.59
N LEU A 58 -11.10 8.31 8.66
CA LEU A 58 -12.53 8.59 8.61
C LEU A 58 -12.81 10.00 8.07
N ASN A 59 -13.91 10.12 7.34
CA ASN A 59 -14.43 11.42 6.94
C ASN A 59 -15.42 11.92 8.00
N HIS A 60 -16.03 13.08 7.75
CA HIS A 60 -16.98 13.70 8.69
C HIS A 60 -18.30 12.91 8.85
N LEU A 61 -18.54 11.92 7.97
CA LEU A 61 -19.74 11.07 8.05
C LEU A 61 -19.47 9.76 8.81
N GLY A 62 -18.26 9.54 9.30
CA GLY A 62 -17.90 8.31 9.99
C GLY A 62 -17.61 7.14 9.08
N THR A 63 -17.50 7.35 7.77
CA THR A 63 -17.10 6.33 6.81
C THR A 63 -15.64 6.55 6.40
N VAL A 64 -15.04 5.55 5.75
CA VAL A 64 -13.66 5.67 5.29
C VAL A 64 -13.57 6.75 4.22
N HIS A 65 -12.64 7.70 4.41
CA HIS A 65 -12.45 8.80 3.47
C HIS A 65 -12.03 8.28 2.10
N ALA A 66 -12.66 8.82 1.04
CA ALA A 66 -12.33 8.39 -0.32
C ALA A 66 -10.84 8.62 -0.64
N ILE A 67 -10.25 9.69 -0.13
CA ILE A 67 -8.84 9.99 -0.35
C ILE A 67 -7.96 8.97 0.36
N ALA A 68 -8.38 8.43 1.52
CA ALA A 68 -7.64 7.36 2.18
C ALA A 68 -7.63 6.09 1.33
N MET A 69 -8.74 5.78 0.65
CA MET A 69 -8.80 4.65 -0.27
C MET A 69 -7.91 4.88 -1.49
N CYS A 70 -7.86 6.11 -2.01
CA CYS A 70 -6.94 6.46 -3.10
C CYS A 70 -5.49 6.35 -2.67
N ASN A 71 -5.18 6.76 -1.43
CA ASN A 71 -3.85 6.62 -0.84
C ASN A 71 -3.42 5.15 -0.83
N MET A 72 -4.31 4.26 -0.39
CA MET A 72 -4.03 2.82 -0.36
C MET A 72 -3.86 2.26 -1.77
N ALA A 73 -4.69 2.69 -2.72
CA ALA A 73 -4.57 2.27 -4.12
C ALA A 73 -3.24 2.69 -4.73
N GLU A 74 -2.80 3.91 -4.45
CA GLU A 74 -1.51 4.42 -4.92
C GLU A 74 -0.36 3.61 -4.32
N LEU A 75 -0.43 3.31 -3.04
CA LEU A 75 0.59 2.51 -2.37
C LEU A 75 0.66 1.10 -2.97
N ALA A 76 -0.49 0.45 -3.16
CA ALA A 76 -0.54 -0.89 -3.71
C ALA A 76 -0.03 -0.92 -5.15
N GLY A 77 -0.51 0.01 -5.98
CA GLY A 77 -0.11 0.09 -7.39
C GLY A 77 1.37 0.44 -7.54
N GLY A 78 1.85 1.39 -6.74
CA GLY A 78 3.24 1.79 -6.78
C GLY A 78 4.19 0.69 -6.34
N THR A 79 3.86 0.00 -5.25
CA THR A 79 4.70 -1.08 -4.74
C THR A 79 4.70 -2.27 -5.70
N MET A 80 3.54 -2.61 -6.27
CA MET A 80 3.43 -3.67 -7.28
C MET A 80 4.30 -3.34 -8.49
N THR A 81 4.23 -2.10 -8.98
CA THR A 81 5.01 -1.68 -10.14
C THR A 81 6.51 -1.78 -9.85
N ASP A 82 6.93 -1.33 -8.67
CA ASP A 82 8.32 -1.43 -8.25
C ASP A 82 8.80 -2.88 -8.21
N ALA A 83 7.95 -3.80 -7.75
CA ALA A 83 8.28 -5.22 -7.68
C ALA A 83 8.28 -5.89 -9.05
N THR A 84 7.59 -5.30 -10.05
CA THR A 84 7.39 -5.91 -11.37
C THR A 84 8.38 -5.39 -12.41
N VAL A 85 8.67 -4.09 -12.37
CA VAL A 85 9.53 -3.44 -13.36
C VAL A 85 10.98 -3.87 -13.18
N PRO A 86 11.71 -4.25 -14.25
CA PRO A 86 13.13 -4.58 -14.14
C PRO A 86 13.94 -3.42 -13.58
N SER A 87 15.02 -3.73 -12.87
CA SER A 87 15.89 -2.72 -12.26
C SER A 87 16.55 -1.80 -13.29
N THR A 88 16.58 -2.20 -14.57
CA THR A 88 17.11 -1.40 -15.66
C THR A 88 16.19 -0.29 -16.11
N HIS A 89 14.95 -0.28 -15.59
CA HIS A 89 13.94 0.71 -15.97
C HIS A 89 13.50 1.51 -14.76
N ARG A 90 13.08 2.75 -15.00
CA ARG A 90 12.44 3.59 -14.01
C ARG A 90 10.98 3.79 -14.40
N TRP A 91 10.16 4.04 -13.40
CA TRP A 91 8.75 4.32 -13.63
C TRP A 91 8.32 5.54 -12.83
N ILE A 92 7.32 6.25 -13.34
CA ILE A 92 6.74 7.43 -12.68
C ILE A 92 5.23 7.36 -12.86
N PRO A 93 4.45 7.52 -11.77
CA PRO A 93 3.00 7.61 -11.91
C PRO A 93 2.62 8.82 -12.76
N LYS A 94 1.79 8.61 -13.77
CA LYS A 94 1.36 9.69 -14.67
C LYS A 94 0.02 10.28 -14.27
N GLY A 95 -0.81 9.48 -13.63
CA GLY A 95 -2.12 9.91 -13.20
C GLY A 95 -2.93 8.77 -12.64
N MET A 96 -4.10 9.11 -12.11
CA MET A 96 -5.02 8.12 -11.57
C MET A 96 -6.44 8.59 -11.84
N GLN A 97 -7.30 7.67 -12.27
CA GLN A 97 -8.71 7.93 -12.46
C GLN A 97 -9.52 7.11 -11.46
N VAL A 98 -10.42 7.74 -10.75
CA VAL A 98 -11.18 7.09 -9.66
C VAL A 98 -12.64 7.44 -9.77
N GLU A 99 -13.51 6.44 -9.58
CA GLU A 99 -14.94 6.65 -9.45
C GLU A 99 -15.39 6.22 -8.06
N TYR A 100 -16.15 7.08 -7.38
CA TYR A 100 -16.68 6.80 -6.05
C TYR A 100 -18.09 6.23 -6.20
N ILE A 101 -18.18 4.91 -6.21
CA ILE A 101 -19.45 4.21 -6.46
C ILE A 101 -20.21 3.95 -5.18
N GLN A 102 -19.52 3.64 -4.09
CA GLN A 102 -20.14 3.27 -2.83
C GLN A 102 -19.22 3.68 -1.67
N LYS A 103 -19.83 4.15 -0.56
CA LYS A 103 -19.05 4.51 0.63
C LYS A 103 -18.58 3.26 1.35
N ALA A 104 -17.39 3.34 1.98
CA ALA A 104 -16.83 2.27 2.77
C ALA A 104 -17.19 2.50 4.24
N SER A 105 -18.02 1.62 4.80
CA SER A 105 -18.53 1.75 6.16
C SER A 105 -17.90 0.77 7.15
N THR A 106 -17.06 -0.14 6.69
CA THR A 106 -16.40 -1.13 7.56
C THR A 106 -14.89 -1.09 7.40
#